data_f6ad0a3824ab9abc37b9504f2b9be801
#
_entry.id   f6ad0a3824ab9abc37b9504f2b9be801
#
_cell.length_a   1.000
_cell.length_b   1.000
_cell.length_c   1.000
_cell.angle_alpha   90.00
_cell.angle_beta   90.00
_cell.angle_gamma   90.00
#
_symmetry.space_group_name_H-M   'P 1'
#
loop_
_entity.id
_entity.type
_entity.pdbx_description
1 polymer ?
#
loop_
_entity_poly.entity_id
_entity_poly.type
_entity_poly.pdbx_seq_one_letter_code
_entity_poly.pdbx_strand_id
1 'polypeptide(L)'
;KKFTLNDAKKMKMKMNEIISNDERIYDLNVEKTEAIRYYKKVKALEKAENIHTSTSKVITVNKLRNYINYFYSDLPYSTGCLTKYDLVFLGDNRLVLLFPTPHTKFDVPEYVHYQEVIKNYDESKKWLKSLGVPYLSDLNNLITDCKIEDFIKIVETNYKNQLHTLAVNINK
;
A
#
# COMPACT_ATOMS: atom_id res chain seq x y z
N LYS A 1 -19.25 -5.34 -3.93
CA LYS A 1 -19.89 -5.61 -2.62
C LYS A 1 -19.26 -4.67 -1.61
N LYS A 2 -20.05 -3.92 -0.83
CA LYS A 2 -19.51 -3.08 0.23
C LYS A 2 -18.96 -3.96 1.35
N PHE A 3 -17.78 -3.61 1.84
CA PHE A 3 -17.17 -4.23 3.00
C PHE A 3 -17.89 -3.80 4.28
N THR A 4 -18.14 -4.74 5.18
CA THR A 4 -18.95 -4.53 6.38
C THR A 4 -18.14 -4.74 7.65
N LEU A 5 -18.67 -4.28 8.79
CA LEU A 5 -18.10 -4.57 10.11
C LEU A 5 -17.95 -6.08 10.36
N ASN A 6 -18.90 -6.89 9.87
CA ASN A 6 -18.83 -8.34 10.01
C ASN A 6 -17.68 -8.94 9.18
N ASP A 7 -17.41 -8.38 8.00
CA ASP A 7 -16.26 -8.79 7.19
C ASP A 7 -14.94 -8.44 7.90
N ALA A 8 -14.86 -7.26 8.56
CA ALA A 8 -13.71 -6.88 9.38
C ALA A 8 -13.48 -7.84 10.55
N LYS A 9 -14.54 -8.23 11.27
CA LYS A 9 -14.46 -9.22 12.35
C LYS A 9 -13.97 -10.58 11.85
N LYS A 10 -14.49 -11.06 10.72
CA LYS A 10 -14.03 -12.31 10.08
C LYS A 10 -12.57 -12.22 9.67
N MET A 11 -12.14 -11.08 9.12
CA MET A 11 -10.74 -10.87 8.77
C MET A 11 -9.85 -10.93 10.00
N LYS A 12 -10.20 -10.25 11.09
CA LYS A 12 -9.44 -10.28 12.36
C LYS A 12 -9.36 -11.71 12.93
N MET A 13 -10.46 -12.45 12.90
CA MET A 13 -10.46 -13.87 13.33
C MET A 13 -9.50 -14.71 12.47
N LYS A 14 -9.50 -14.50 11.15
CA LYS A 14 -8.60 -15.25 10.26
C LYS A 14 -7.13 -14.85 10.43
N MET A 15 -6.86 -13.59 10.68
CA MET A 15 -5.52 -13.13 11.03
C MET A 15 -5.03 -13.78 12.33
N ASN A 16 -5.88 -13.80 13.38
CA ASN A 16 -5.55 -14.46 14.65
C ASN A 16 -5.25 -15.95 14.46
N GLU A 17 -6.03 -16.66 13.66
CA GLU A 17 -5.82 -18.08 13.33
C GLU A 17 -4.43 -18.29 12.68
N ILE A 18 -4.10 -17.48 11.67
CA ILE A 18 -2.82 -17.55 10.95
C ILE A 18 -1.64 -17.28 11.91
N ILE A 19 -1.78 -16.26 12.76
CA ILE A 19 -0.75 -15.88 13.74
C ILE A 19 -0.57 -16.99 14.79
N SER A 20 -1.68 -17.53 15.34
CA SER A 20 -1.65 -18.58 16.36
C SER A 20 -1.06 -19.90 15.84
N ASN A 21 -1.19 -20.15 14.54
CA ASN A 21 -0.59 -21.34 13.91
C ASN A 21 0.91 -21.18 13.67
N ASP A 22 1.46 -19.99 13.88
CA ASP A 22 2.88 -19.66 13.66
C ASP A 22 3.40 -20.17 12.30
N GLU A 23 2.69 -19.81 11.24
CA GLU A 23 2.94 -20.33 9.92
C GLU A 23 4.21 -19.73 9.30
N ARG A 24 5.03 -20.59 8.74
CA ARG A 24 6.28 -20.18 8.10
C ARG A 24 6.04 -19.36 6.85
N ILE A 25 6.82 -18.27 6.71
CA ILE A 25 6.90 -17.44 5.51
C ILE A 25 8.16 -17.85 4.74
N TYR A 26 8.03 -18.10 3.45
CA TYR A 26 9.12 -18.56 2.59
C TYR A 26 9.49 -17.47 1.59
N ASP A 27 10.77 -17.22 1.45
CA ASP A 27 11.31 -16.42 0.37
C ASP A 27 11.61 -17.32 -0.83
N LEU A 28 11.09 -16.95 -1.98
CA LEU A 28 11.27 -17.68 -3.23
C LEU A 28 11.81 -16.74 -4.30
N ASN A 29 12.86 -17.17 -4.97
CA ASN A 29 13.36 -16.50 -6.15
C ASN A 29 12.68 -17.09 -7.39
N VAL A 30 11.92 -16.26 -8.09
CA VAL A 30 11.18 -16.66 -9.30
C VAL A 30 11.60 -15.82 -10.48
N GLU A 31 11.53 -16.41 -11.68
CA GLU A 31 11.75 -15.68 -12.91
C GLU A 31 10.74 -14.53 -13.05
N LYS A 32 11.21 -13.36 -13.50
CA LYS A 32 10.37 -12.18 -13.71
C LYS A 32 9.10 -12.48 -14.52
N THR A 33 9.26 -13.25 -15.59
CA THR A 33 8.15 -13.67 -16.47
C THR A 33 7.11 -14.53 -15.75
N GLU A 34 7.54 -15.39 -14.85
CA GLU A 34 6.67 -16.23 -14.03
C GLU A 34 5.91 -15.40 -13.00
N ALA A 35 6.59 -14.47 -12.31
CA ALA A 35 5.96 -13.54 -11.37
C ALA A 35 4.88 -12.70 -12.06
N ILE A 36 5.15 -12.14 -13.25
CA ILE A 36 4.19 -11.38 -14.02
C ILE A 36 2.97 -12.25 -14.40
N ARG A 37 3.21 -13.49 -14.83
CA ARG A 37 2.12 -14.44 -15.18
C ARG A 37 1.23 -14.73 -13.97
N TYR A 38 1.83 -14.95 -12.81
CA TYR A 38 1.09 -15.17 -11.56
C TYR A 38 0.21 -13.98 -11.22
N TYR A 39 0.76 -12.74 -11.20
CA TYR A 39 -0.02 -11.55 -10.83
C TYR A 39 -1.12 -11.23 -11.84
N LYS A 40 -0.92 -11.47 -13.13
CA LYS A 40 -1.99 -11.39 -14.15
C LYS A 40 -3.11 -12.39 -13.87
N LYS A 41 -2.77 -13.63 -13.51
CA LYS A 41 -3.74 -14.68 -13.18
C LYS A 41 -4.60 -14.32 -11.96
N VAL A 42 -4.02 -13.73 -10.94
CA VAL A 42 -4.76 -13.30 -9.73
C VAL A 42 -5.36 -11.89 -9.87
N LYS A 43 -5.32 -11.30 -11.08
CA LYS A 43 -5.87 -9.96 -11.41
C LYS A 43 -5.26 -8.80 -10.63
N ALA A 44 -4.02 -8.95 -10.17
CA ALA A 44 -3.22 -7.88 -9.56
C ALA A 44 -2.36 -7.20 -10.64
N LEU A 45 -3.02 -6.52 -11.58
CA LEU A 45 -2.39 -5.98 -12.78
C LEU A 45 -1.35 -4.92 -12.46
N GLU A 46 -1.60 -4.08 -11.44
CA GLU A 46 -0.67 -3.06 -10.98
C GLU A 46 0.66 -3.67 -10.48
N LYS A 47 0.61 -4.84 -9.84
CA LYS A 47 1.82 -5.56 -9.41
C LYS A 47 2.56 -6.19 -10.58
N ALA A 48 1.82 -6.76 -11.53
CA ALA A 48 2.42 -7.30 -12.75
C ALA A 48 3.17 -6.22 -13.53
N GLU A 49 2.57 -5.04 -13.66
CA GLU A 49 3.17 -3.89 -14.36
C GLU A 49 4.38 -3.34 -13.61
N ASN A 50 4.30 -3.20 -12.28
CA ASN A 50 5.43 -2.76 -11.48
C ASN A 50 6.64 -3.71 -11.58
N ILE A 51 6.41 -5.02 -11.62
CA ILE A 51 7.46 -6.01 -11.86
C ILE A 51 7.99 -5.90 -13.30
N HIS A 52 7.14 -5.60 -14.27
CA HIS A 52 7.54 -5.43 -15.66
C HIS A 52 8.57 -4.31 -15.83
N THR A 53 8.43 -3.20 -15.10
CA THR A 53 9.38 -2.07 -15.13
C THR A 53 10.70 -2.34 -14.39
N SER A 54 10.79 -3.41 -13.58
CA SER A 54 12.03 -3.80 -12.90
C SER A 54 13.12 -4.23 -13.89
N THR A 55 14.36 -3.88 -13.60
CA THR A 55 15.54 -4.31 -14.38
C THR A 55 16.01 -5.72 -14.02
N SER A 56 15.60 -6.26 -12.87
CA SER A 56 15.94 -7.61 -12.41
C SER A 56 15.30 -8.70 -13.27
N LYS A 57 16.06 -9.76 -13.58
CA LYS A 57 15.53 -10.97 -14.23
C LYS A 57 14.85 -11.92 -13.23
N VAL A 58 15.23 -11.85 -11.98
CA VAL A 58 14.70 -12.67 -10.88
C VAL A 58 14.09 -11.77 -9.85
N ILE A 59 12.91 -12.14 -9.35
CA ILE A 59 12.15 -11.41 -8.33
C ILE A 59 12.04 -12.29 -7.09
N THR A 60 12.42 -11.75 -5.94
CA THR A 60 12.15 -12.40 -4.65
C THR A 60 10.69 -12.17 -4.27
N VAL A 61 9.97 -13.24 -4.04
CA VAL A 61 8.58 -13.21 -3.58
C VAL A 61 8.45 -13.97 -2.26
N ASN A 62 7.51 -13.53 -1.44
CA ASN A 62 7.22 -14.16 -0.15
C ASN A 62 5.97 -15.02 -0.30
N LYS A 63 6.04 -16.25 0.20
CA LYS A 63 4.96 -17.23 0.14
C LYS A 63 4.47 -17.56 1.54
N LEU A 64 3.17 -17.40 1.74
CA LEU A 64 2.45 -17.88 2.92
C LEU A 64 1.28 -18.74 2.45
N ARG A 65 1.29 -20.05 2.78
CA ARG A 65 0.33 -21.02 2.23
C ARG A 65 0.36 -21.04 0.69
N ASN A 66 -0.79 -20.76 0.08
CA ASN A 66 -0.95 -20.65 -1.39
C ASN A 66 -0.92 -19.20 -1.89
N TYR A 67 -0.64 -18.25 -1.00
CA TYR A 67 -0.59 -16.83 -1.32
C TYR A 67 0.85 -16.41 -1.54
N ILE A 68 1.08 -15.69 -2.64
CA ILE A 68 2.40 -15.16 -3.01
C ILE A 68 2.28 -13.65 -3.16
N ASN A 69 3.22 -12.94 -2.54
CA ASN A 69 3.35 -11.50 -2.71
C ASN A 69 4.84 -11.12 -2.73
N TYR A 70 5.17 -9.88 -3.15
CA TYR A 70 6.51 -9.36 -3.02
C TYR A 70 6.50 -8.12 -2.14
N PHE A 71 7.60 -7.93 -1.41
CA PHE A 71 7.83 -6.79 -0.53
C PHE A 71 9.23 -6.25 -0.78
N TYR A 72 9.43 -4.97 -0.47
CA TYR A 72 10.74 -4.30 -0.62
C TYR A 72 11.65 -4.49 0.60
N SER A 73 11.13 -5.02 1.69
CA SER A 73 11.86 -5.32 2.92
C SER A 73 11.73 -6.79 3.28
N ASP A 74 12.67 -7.28 4.06
CA ASP A 74 12.62 -8.62 4.60
C ASP A 74 11.38 -8.80 5.49
N LEU A 75 10.75 -9.96 5.38
CA LEU A 75 9.66 -10.35 6.24
C LEU A 75 10.18 -11.23 7.39
N PRO A 76 9.44 -11.30 8.52
CA PRO A 76 9.77 -12.22 9.59
C PRO A 76 9.65 -13.67 9.10
N TYR A 77 10.37 -14.55 9.76
CA TYR A 77 10.42 -15.98 9.45
C TYR A 77 9.06 -16.67 9.50
N SER A 78 8.20 -16.24 10.43
CA SER A 78 6.87 -16.82 10.63
C SER A 78 5.86 -15.77 11.10
N THR A 79 4.60 -16.13 11.04
CA THR A 79 3.48 -15.25 11.42
C THR A 79 3.36 -15.07 12.93
N GLY A 80 3.90 -15.97 13.75
CA GLY A 80 3.87 -15.90 15.21
C GLY A 80 4.64 -14.72 15.80
N CYS A 81 5.49 -14.05 15.01
CA CYS A 81 6.16 -12.81 15.43
C CYS A 81 5.18 -11.65 15.66
N LEU A 82 3.98 -11.69 15.09
CA LEU A 82 2.96 -10.65 15.24
C LEU A 82 2.14 -10.87 16.51
N THR A 83 2.68 -10.44 17.64
CA THR A 83 2.04 -10.70 18.96
C THR A 83 0.93 -9.71 19.30
N LYS A 84 0.99 -8.50 18.81
CA LYS A 84 0.07 -7.42 19.14
C LYS A 84 -0.35 -6.65 17.88
N TYR A 85 -1.65 -6.52 17.66
CA TYR A 85 -2.24 -5.64 16.64
C TYR A 85 -3.71 -5.42 16.92
N ASP A 86 -4.31 -4.42 16.30
CA ASP A 86 -5.75 -4.27 16.21
C ASP A 86 -6.20 -3.88 14.81
N LEU A 87 -7.45 -4.17 14.48
CA LEU A 87 -8.06 -3.88 13.20
C LEU A 87 -9.37 -3.12 13.42
N VAL A 88 -9.38 -1.86 13.05
CA VAL A 88 -10.51 -0.95 13.25
C VAL A 88 -11.23 -0.71 11.92
N PHE A 89 -12.53 -0.94 11.88
CA PHE A 89 -13.37 -0.65 10.72
C PHE A 89 -13.95 0.77 10.83
N LEU A 90 -13.65 1.62 9.85
CA LEU A 90 -14.08 3.03 9.83
C LEU A 90 -15.36 3.27 8.99
N GLY A 91 -15.93 2.25 8.38
CA GLY A 91 -16.95 2.43 7.34
C GLY A 91 -16.35 2.66 5.95
N ASP A 92 -17.20 2.85 4.95
CA ASP A 92 -16.83 3.19 3.56
C ASP A 92 -15.69 2.35 2.95
N ASN A 93 -15.66 1.05 3.22
CA ASN A 93 -14.61 0.12 2.82
C ASN A 93 -13.22 0.45 3.37
N ARG A 94 -13.14 1.14 4.49
CA ARG A 94 -11.87 1.53 5.13
C ARG A 94 -11.60 0.69 6.38
N LEU A 95 -10.37 0.22 6.46
CA LEU A 95 -9.82 -0.48 7.61
C LEU A 95 -8.53 0.20 8.03
N VAL A 96 -8.32 0.29 9.33
CA VAL A 96 -7.05 0.72 9.91
C VAL A 96 -6.44 -0.45 10.67
N LEU A 97 -5.21 -0.79 10.32
CA LEU A 97 -4.39 -1.73 11.07
C LEU A 97 -3.55 -0.93 12.07
N LEU A 98 -3.74 -1.20 13.35
CA LEU A 98 -2.96 -0.63 14.42
C LEU A 98 -1.92 -1.65 14.90
N PHE A 99 -0.69 -1.21 15.07
CA PHE A 99 0.41 -2.05 15.53
C PHE A 99 1.32 -1.26 16.48
N PRO A 100 2.04 -1.97 17.38
CA PRO A 100 2.95 -1.35 18.32
C PRO A 100 4.07 -0.57 17.65
N THR A 101 4.45 0.54 18.25
CA THR A 101 5.62 1.33 17.85
C THR A 101 6.46 1.67 19.10
N PRO A 102 7.73 2.09 18.94
CA PRO A 102 8.51 2.57 20.07
C PRO A 102 7.83 3.73 20.81
N HIS A 103 7.12 4.62 20.10
CA HIS A 103 6.40 5.75 20.71
C HIS A 103 5.21 5.31 21.57
N THR A 104 4.62 4.15 21.27
CA THR A 104 3.53 3.57 22.07
C THR A 104 4.03 2.60 23.15
N LYS A 105 5.35 2.60 23.46
CA LYS A 105 5.98 1.66 24.40
C LYS A 105 5.70 0.19 24.04
N PHE A 106 5.64 -0.11 22.75
CA PHE A 106 5.32 -1.44 22.21
C PHE A 106 3.93 -1.98 22.58
N ASP A 107 2.98 -1.10 22.89
CA ASP A 107 1.56 -1.43 23.01
C ASP A 107 0.78 -0.95 21.79
N VAL A 108 -0.37 -1.58 21.53
CA VAL A 108 -1.26 -1.17 20.43
C VAL A 108 -1.89 0.17 20.82
N PRO A 109 -1.72 1.24 20.02
CA PRO A 109 -2.31 2.53 20.33
C PRO A 109 -3.84 2.48 20.20
N GLU A 110 -4.51 3.36 20.93
CA GLU A 110 -5.91 3.64 20.64
C GLU A 110 -6.05 4.33 19.27
N TYR A 111 -7.11 4.00 18.57
CA TYR A 111 -7.40 4.65 17.29
C TYR A 111 -7.84 6.10 17.51
N VAL A 112 -7.11 7.03 16.92
CA VAL A 112 -7.48 8.44 16.84
C VAL A 112 -7.93 8.76 15.41
N HIS A 113 -9.13 9.31 15.26
CA HIS A 113 -9.68 9.67 13.96
C HIS A 113 -9.17 11.04 13.51
N TYR A 114 -8.31 11.04 12.50
CA TYR A 114 -7.79 12.26 11.88
C TYR A 114 -8.50 12.50 10.55
N GLN A 115 -9.63 13.20 10.59
CA GLN A 115 -10.47 13.43 9.41
C GLN A 115 -9.72 14.17 8.30
N GLU A 116 -8.89 15.16 8.64
CA GLU A 116 -8.10 15.92 7.66
C GLU A 116 -7.05 15.05 6.96
N VAL A 117 -6.43 14.11 7.67
CA VAL A 117 -5.48 13.17 7.05
C VAL A 117 -6.18 12.29 6.01
N ILE A 118 -7.37 11.79 6.36
CA ILE A 118 -8.16 10.95 5.45
C ILE A 118 -8.61 11.76 4.23
N LYS A 119 -9.07 12.98 4.43
CA LYS A 119 -9.48 13.89 3.35
C LYS A 119 -8.31 14.17 2.40
N ASN A 120 -7.15 14.55 2.94
CA ASN A 120 -5.96 14.85 2.15
C ASN A 120 -5.50 13.62 1.35
N TYR A 121 -5.57 12.42 1.94
CA TYR A 121 -5.26 11.18 1.23
C TYR A 121 -6.21 10.93 0.05
N ASP A 122 -7.52 11.11 0.25
CA ASP A 122 -8.52 10.93 -0.80
C ASP A 122 -8.37 11.97 -1.92
N GLU A 123 -8.06 13.22 -1.58
CA GLU A 123 -7.82 14.29 -2.54
C GLU A 123 -6.55 14.04 -3.36
N SER A 124 -5.46 13.65 -2.71
CA SER A 124 -4.21 13.28 -3.38
C SER A 124 -4.41 12.10 -4.33
N LYS A 125 -5.15 11.08 -3.91
CA LYS A 125 -5.47 9.92 -4.75
C LYS A 125 -6.31 10.30 -5.97
N LYS A 126 -7.31 11.16 -5.80
CA LYS A 126 -8.12 11.67 -6.93
C LYS A 126 -7.27 12.48 -7.90
N TRP A 127 -6.39 13.32 -7.37
CA TRP A 127 -5.51 14.15 -8.16
C TRP A 127 -4.51 13.32 -8.98
N LEU A 128 -3.79 12.36 -8.36
CA LEU A 128 -2.90 11.45 -9.08
C LEU A 128 -3.63 10.68 -10.18
N LYS A 129 -4.87 10.24 -9.90
CA LYS A 129 -5.70 9.58 -10.91
C LYS A 129 -6.04 10.51 -12.08
N SER A 130 -6.30 11.80 -11.82
CA SER A 130 -6.58 12.78 -12.88
C SER A 130 -5.37 13.07 -13.77
N LEU A 131 -4.15 12.87 -13.24
CA LEU A 131 -2.90 12.95 -13.99
C LEU A 131 -2.52 11.64 -14.72
N GLY A 132 -3.34 10.59 -14.61
CA GLY A 132 -3.05 9.29 -15.23
C GLY A 132 -1.96 8.48 -14.52
N VAL A 133 -1.61 8.84 -13.27
CA VAL A 133 -0.54 8.20 -12.47
C VAL A 133 -1.08 7.71 -11.12
N PRO A 134 -2.11 6.85 -11.10
CA PRO A 134 -2.67 6.35 -9.85
C PRO A 134 -1.79 5.33 -9.10
N TYR A 135 -0.80 4.72 -9.77
CA TYR A 135 0.06 3.68 -9.23
C TYR A 135 1.54 3.98 -9.47
N LEU A 136 2.41 3.34 -8.69
CA LEU A 136 3.87 3.45 -8.85
C LEU A 136 4.34 2.96 -10.23
N SER A 137 3.69 1.94 -10.78
CA SER A 137 3.98 1.45 -12.14
C SER A 137 3.80 2.52 -13.20
N ASP A 138 2.77 3.38 -13.06
CA ASP A 138 2.53 4.47 -14.02
C ASP A 138 3.66 5.50 -13.95
N LEU A 139 4.15 5.82 -12.74
CA LEU A 139 5.30 6.68 -12.56
C LEU A 139 6.58 6.08 -13.17
N ASN A 140 6.80 4.78 -12.97
CA ASN A 140 7.94 4.07 -13.57
C ASN A 140 7.87 4.11 -15.10
N ASN A 141 6.68 3.99 -15.68
CA ASN A 141 6.48 4.10 -17.12
C ASN A 141 6.81 5.51 -17.63
N LEU A 142 6.43 6.58 -16.90
CA LEU A 142 6.82 7.95 -17.26
C LEU A 142 8.35 8.13 -17.26
N ILE A 143 9.06 7.49 -16.33
CA ILE A 143 10.53 7.50 -16.29
C ILE A 143 11.10 6.78 -17.52
N THR A 144 10.60 5.59 -17.81
CA THR A 144 11.04 4.77 -18.94
C THR A 144 10.79 5.46 -20.29
N ASP A 145 9.65 6.17 -20.41
CA ASP A 145 9.24 6.92 -21.59
C ASP A 145 9.90 8.29 -21.71
N CYS A 146 10.78 8.68 -20.79
CA CYS A 146 11.41 10.00 -20.73
C CYS A 146 10.40 11.18 -20.60
N LYS A 147 9.22 10.94 -19.99
CA LYS A 147 8.15 11.92 -19.78
C LYS A 147 8.08 12.46 -18.35
N ILE A 148 8.97 12.01 -17.48
CA ILE A 148 8.95 12.33 -16.04
C ILE A 148 9.16 13.83 -15.78
N GLU A 149 9.95 14.53 -16.60
CA GLU A 149 10.21 15.97 -16.42
C GLU A 149 8.95 16.82 -16.55
N ASP A 150 8.09 16.51 -17.52
CA ASP A 150 6.83 17.24 -17.71
C ASP A 150 5.87 16.95 -16.55
N PHE A 151 5.84 15.73 -16.06
CA PHE A 151 5.07 15.37 -14.87
C PHE A 151 5.55 16.17 -13.64
N ILE A 152 6.86 16.26 -13.40
CA ILE A 152 7.44 17.05 -12.30
C ILE A 152 7.03 18.50 -12.41
N LYS A 153 7.11 19.13 -13.59
CA LYS A 153 6.69 20.52 -13.82
C LYS A 153 5.22 20.76 -13.46
N ILE A 154 4.34 19.81 -13.83
CA ILE A 154 2.91 19.87 -13.49
C ILE A 154 2.71 19.81 -11.96
N VAL A 155 3.39 18.87 -11.28
CA VAL A 155 3.31 18.69 -9.82
C VAL A 155 3.80 19.95 -9.09
N GLU A 156 4.96 20.48 -9.49
CA GLU A 156 5.53 21.70 -8.90
C GLU A 156 4.65 22.92 -9.12
N THR A 157 4.09 23.06 -10.31
CA THR A 157 3.17 24.17 -10.63
C THR A 157 1.92 24.10 -9.75
N ASN A 158 1.34 22.91 -9.59
CA ASN A 158 0.19 22.72 -8.70
C ASN A 158 0.52 23.07 -7.25
N TYR A 159 1.68 22.62 -6.76
CA TYR A 159 2.14 22.96 -5.41
C TYR A 159 2.33 24.46 -5.21
N LYS A 160 2.96 25.16 -6.15
CA LYS A 160 3.13 26.62 -6.13
C LYS A 160 1.78 27.35 -6.11
N ASN A 161 0.81 26.88 -6.89
CA ASN A 161 -0.55 27.45 -6.91
C ASN A 161 -1.27 27.25 -5.57
N GLN A 162 -1.12 26.09 -4.92
CA GLN A 162 -1.69 25.85 -3.60
C GLN A 162 -1.07 26.77 -2.54
N LEU A 163 0.25 26.94 -2.54
CA LEU A 163 0.94 27.86 -1.64
C LEU A 163 0.49 29.31 -1.86
N HIS A 164 0.35 29.75 -3.12
CA HIS A 164 -0.16 31.08 -3.43
C HIS A 164 -1.58 31.29 -2.89
N THR A 165 -2.46 30.32 -3.11
CA THR A 165 -3.84 30.38 -2.58
C THR A 165 -3.86 30.46 -1.05
N LEU A 166 -3.00 29.70 -0.37
CA LEU A 166 -2.87 29.75 1.08
C LEU A 166 -2.40 31.14 1.53
N ALA A 167 -1.36 31.70 0.90
CA ALA A 167 -0.83 33.02 1.22
C ALA A 167 -1.88 34.12 1.06
N VAL A 168 -2.69 34.08 -0.01
CA VAL A 168 -3.80 35.04 -0.24
C VAL A 168 -4.87 34.91 0.85
N ASN A 169 -5.15 33.70 1.33
CA ASN A 169 -6.16 33.47 2.37
C ASN A 169 -5.70 33.94 3.78
N ILE A 170 -4.39 33.89 4.05
CA ILE A 170 -3.82 34.39 5.32
C ILE A 170 -3.82 35.93 5.35
N ASN A 171 -3.69 36.60 4.20
CA ASN A 171 -3.65 38.06 4.11
C ASN A 171 -5.05 38.73 4.01
N LYS A 172 -6.12 37.97 4.13
CA LYS A 172 -7.50 38.47 4.26
C LYS A 172 -7.93 38.50 5.72
#